data_33e0ba5f9629d120a51920a0b159de4a
#
_entry.id   33e0ba5f9629d120a51920a0b159de4a
#
_cell.length_a   1.000
_cell.length_b   1.000
_cell.length_c   1.000
_cell.angle_alpha   90.00
_cell.angle_beta   90.00
_cell.angle_gamma   90.00
#
_symmetry.space_group_name_H-M   'P 1'
#
loop_
_entity.id
_entity.type
_entity.pdbx_description
1 polymer ?
#
loop_
_entity_poly.entity_id
_entity_poly.type
_entity_poly.pdbx_seq_one_letter_code
_entity_poly.pdbx_strand_id
1 'polypeptide(L)'
;MQGARWWLICYDVHDPDRLRKAARHLEGYGERMQYSVFRCWMTVREMHSLRWELTELLAPEDDVLVIPLCPRCVEGIQTTHTATKQPDWPPEPEGHKLV
;
A
#
# COMPACT_ATOMS: atom_id res chain seq x y z
N MET A 1 -14.72 8.00 15.32
CA MET A 1 -13.57 8.57 14.62
C MET A 1 -12.62 7.47 14.20
N GLN A 2 -12.13 7.54 12.98
CA GLN A 2 -11.30 6.49 12.44
C GLN A 2 -9.85 6.92 12.42
N GLY A 3 -9.01 6.13 13.09
CA GLY A 3 -7.58 6.35 13.04
C GLY A 3 -6.97 5.73 11.81
N ALA A 4 -5.69 6.01 11.61
CA ALA A 4 -4.93 5.41 10.53
C ALA A 4 -4.54 3.99 10.90
N ARG A 5 -4.26 3.19 9.89
CA ARG A 5 -3.78 1.82 10.04
C ARG A 5 -2.92 1.47 8.84
N TRP A 6 -2.27 0.33 8.93
CA TRP A 6 -1.53 -0.20 7.80
C TRP A 6 -2.48 -0.84 6.80
N TRP A 7 -2.16 -0.66 5.53
CA TRP A 7 -2.87 -1.28 4.41
C TRP A 7 -1.84 -1.88 3.48
N LEU A 8 -2.18 -3.00 2.87
CA LEU A 8 -1.44 -3.51 1.73
C LEU A 8 -2.21 -3.17 0.48
N ILE A 9 -1.49 -2.65 -0.50
CA ILE A 9 -2.06 -2.36 -1.82
C ILE A 9 -1.34 -3.26 -2.80
N CYS A 10 -2.09 -4.17 -3.40
CA CYS A 10 -1.55 -5.09 -4.39
C CYS A 10 -2.19 -4.75 -5.73
N TYR A 11 -1.41 -4.65 -6.78
CA TYR A 11 -1.96 -4.26 -8.07
C TYR A 11 -1.43 -5.15 -9.17
N ASP A 12 -2.29 -5.36 -10.17
CA ASP A 12 -1.99 -6.15 -11.36
C ASP A 12 -2.34 -5.27 -12.55
N VAL A 13 -1.34 -4.68 -13.16
CA VAL A 13 -1.51 -3.69 -14.22
C VAL A 13 -0.83 -4.20 -15.48
N HIS A 14 -1.56 -4.20 -16.59
CA HIS A 14 -1.17 -4.90 -17.80
C HIS A 14 -0.45 -4.03 -18.83
N ASP A 15 -0.25 -2.77 -18.53
CA ASP A 15 0.46 -1.85 -19.43
C ASP A 15 1.65 -1.23 -18.70
N PRO A 16 2.86 -1.25 -19.31
CA PRO A 16 4.05 -0.73 -18.62
C PRO A 16 3.95 0.74 -18.21
N ASP A 17 3.31 1.57 -19.00
CA ASP A 17 3.17 2.99 -18.65
C ASP A 17 2.22 3.18 -17.49
N ARG A 18 1.08 2.48 -17.52
CA ARG A 18 0.15 2.55 -16.40
C ARG A 18 0.75 1.97 -15.13
N LEU A 19 1.52 0.88 -15.27
CA LEU A 19 2.20 0.26 -14.14
C LEU A 19 3.14 1.26 -13.48
N ARG A 20 3.93 1.97 -14.28
CA ARG A 20 4.87 2.96 -13.77
C ARG A 20 4.16 4.12 -13.08
N LYS A 21 3.07 4.59 -13.68
CA LYS A 21 2.29 5.68 -13.10
C LYS A 21 1.64 5.28 -11.78
N ALA A 22 1.11 4.07 -11.71
CA ALA A 22 0.51 3.57 -10.47
C ALA A 22 1.55 3.47 -9.37
N ALA A 23 2.73 2.92 -9.67
CA ALA A 23 3.80 2.81 -8.69
C ALA A 23 4.24 4.18 -8.19
N ARG A 24 4.42 5.13 -9.10
CA ARG A 24 4.80 6.48 -8.73
C ARG A 24 3.75 7.13 -7.83
N HIS A 25 2.50 6.92 -8.15
CA HIS A 25 1.41 7.48 -7.35
C HIS A 25 1.39 6.88 -5.95
N LEU A 26 1.59 5.57 -5.87
CA LEU A 26 1.62 4.87 -4.59
C LEU A 26 2.81 5.27 -3.72
N GLU A 27 3.92 5.65 -4.33
CA GLU A 27 5.08 6.14 -3.59
C GLU A 27 4.75 7.40 -2.77
N GLY A 28 3.77 8.16 -3.20
CA GLY A 28 3.31 9.31 -2.44
C GLY A 28 2.48 8.95 -1.22
N TYR A 29 2.02 7.71 -1.13
CA TYR A 29 1.18 7.26 -0.04
C TYR A 29 1.89 6.28 0.90
N GLY A 30 2.91 5.57 0.41
CA GLY A 30 3.55 4.57 1.23
C GLY A 30 4.84 4.05 0.63
N GLU A 31 5.22 2.85 1.02
CA GLU A 31 6.48 2.25 0.66
C GLU A 31 6.30 0.95 -0.10
N ARG A 32 7.14 0.73 -1.10
CA ARG A 32 7.12 -0.52 -1.85
C ARG A 32 7.66 -1.66 -1.00
N MET A 33 6.91 -2.74 -0.95
CA MET A 33 7.34 -3.96 -0.25
C MET A 33 7.86 -4.99 -1.24
N GLN A 34 7.18 -5.12 -2.36
CA GLN A 34 7.55 -6.02 -3.44
C GLN A 34 7.16 -5.36 -4.75
N TYR A 35 7.44 -6.01 -5.86
CA TYR A 35 7.27 -5.40 -7.17
C TYR A 35 5.91 -4.71 -7.37
N SER A 36 4.84 -5.36 -6.99
CA SER A 36 3.49 -4.80 -7.14
C SER A 36 2.74 -4.77 -5.82
N VAL A 37 3.47 -4.56 -4.71
CA VAL A 37 2.89 -4.51 -3.38
C VAL A 37 3.45 -3.31 -2.64
N PHE A 38 2.55 -2.45 -2.16
CA PHE A 38 2.89 -1.30 -1.32
C PHE A 38 2.24 -1.45 0.03
N ARG A 39 2.89 -0.92 1.06
CA ARG A 39 2.26 -0.74 2.36
C ARG A 39 2.03 0.75 2.56
N CYS A 40 0.87 1.09 3.06
CA CYS A 40 0.49 2.48 3.26
C CYS A 40 -0.14 2.65 4.64
N TRP A 41 0.23 3.71 5.32
CA TRP A 41 -0.37 4.07 6.61
C TRP A 41 -1.43 5.12 6.34
N MET A 42 -2.71 4.73 6.43
CA MET A 42 -3.80 5.60 5.98
C MET A 42 -5.05 5.44 6.83
N THR A 43 -5.84 6.50 6.88
CA THR A 43 -7.20 6.41 7.36
C THR A 43 -8.06 5.80 6.25
N VAL A 44 -9.28 5.40 6.61
CA VAL A 44 -10.23 4.90 5.62
C VAL A 44 -10.51 5.96 4.56
N ARG A 45 -10.62 7.23 4.97
CA ARG A 45 -10.85 8.33 4.04
C ARG A 45 -9.72 8.45 3.03
N GLU A 46 -8.48 8.37 3.51
CA GLU A 46 -7.32 8.44 2.63
C GLU A 46 -7.28 7.25 1.68
N MET A 47 -7.67 6.07 2.17
CA MET A 47 -7.74 4.89 1.33
C MET A 47 -8.74 5.05 0.20
N HIS A 48 -9.90 5.63 0.50
CA HIS A 48 -10.90 5.88 -0.54
C HIS A 48 -10.39 6.86 -1.59
N SER A 49 -9.68 7.89 -1.16
CA SER A 49 -9.08 8.86 -2.09
C SER A 49 -8.04 8.19 -2.98
N LEU A 50 -7.16 7.38 -2.38
CA LEU A 50 -6.14 6.66 -3.14
C LEU A 50 -6.80 5.73 -4.16
N ARG A 51 -7.81 4.99 -3.73
CA ARG A 51 -8.49 4.04 -4.61
C ARG A 51 -9.13 4.75 -5.79
N TRP A 52 -9.76 5.89 -5.54
CA TRP A 52 -10.36 6.70 -6.59
C TRP A 52 -9.28 7.18 -7.58
N GLU A 53 -8.17 7.69 -7.05
CA GLU A 53 -7.09 8.20 -7.89
C GLU A 53 -6.49 7.10 -8.75
N LEU A 54 -6.31 5.90 -8.19
CA LEU A 54 -5.81 4.78 -8.96
C LEU A 54 -6.81 4.38 -10.06
N THR A 55 -8.09 4.42 -9.76
CA THR A 55 -9.11 4.12 -10.75
C THR A 55 -9.01 5.05 -11.95
N GLU A 56 -8.66 6.31 -11.71
CA GLU A 56 -8.48 7.28 -12.78
C GLU A 56 -7.25 7.02 -13.63
N LEU A 57 -6.23 6.39 -13.05
CA LEU A 57 -4.98 6.09 -13.75
C LEU A 57 -5.03 4.76 -14.50
N LEU A 58 -5.90 3.84 -14.08
CA LEU A 58 -5.86 2.47 -14.55
C LEU A 58 -6.97 2.20 -15.57
N ALA A 59 -6.85 1.06 -16.24
CA ALA A 59 -7.82 0.62 -17.23
C ALA A 59 -8.72 -0.47 -16.64
N PRO A 60 -9.86 -0.77 -17.29
CA PRO A 60 -10.78 -1.78 -16.76
C PRO A 60 -10.17 -3.18 -16.58
N GLU A 61 -9.14 -3.52 -17.35
CA GLU A 61 -8.49 -4.81 -17.23
C GLU A 61 -7.48 -4.88 -16.09
N ASP A 62 -7.17 -3.74 -15.47
CA ASP A 62 -6.22 -3.69 -14.37
C ASP A 62 -6.94 -3.92 -13.04
N ASP A 63 -6.24 -4.51 -12.07
CA ASP A 63 -6.82 -4.80 -10.77
C ASP A 63 -6.01 -4.18 -9.64
N VAL A 64 -6.71 -3.76 -8.60
CA VAL A 64 -6.09 -3.29 -7.36
C VAL A 64 -6.79 -3.97 -6.20
N LEU A 65 -6.00 -4.56 -5.33
CA LEU A 65 -6.49 -5.21 -4.13
C LEU A 65 -6.05 -4.38 -2.93
N VAL A 66 -7.00 -3.99 -2.11
CA VAL A 66 -6.73 -3.16 -0.93
C VAL A 66 -7.05 -3.96 0.31
N ILE A 67 -6.05 -4.20 1.14
CA ILE A 67 -6.18 -5.09 2.30
C ILE A 67 -5.89 -4.32 3.57
N PRO A 68 -6.90 -4.14 4.45
CA PRO A 68 -6.63 -3.53 5.76
C PRO A 68 -5.91 -4.51 6.67
N LEU A 69 -4.98 -4.00 7.46
CA LEU A 69 -4.21 -4.83 8.37
C LEU A 69 -4.44 -4.36 9.80
N CYS A 70 -4.85 -5.30 10.67
CA CYS A 70 -4.85 -5.04 12.10
C CYS A 70 -3.45 -5.33 12.63
N PRO A 71 -3.13 -4.88 13.86
CA PRO A 71 -1.79 -5.13 14.42
C PRO A 71 -1.41 -6.61 14.44
N ARG A 72 -2.36 -7.47 14.68
CA ARG A 72 -2.10 -8.91 14.71
C ARG A 72 -1.73 -9.43 13.32
N CYS A 73 -2.37 -8.91 12.28
CA CYS A 73 -2.04 -9.27 10.91
C CYS A 73 -0.63 -8.83 10.57
N VAL A 74 -0.26 -7.63 10.98
CA VAL A 74 1.07 -7.09 10.73
C VAL A 74 2.14 -7.98 11.38
N GLU A 75 1.89 -8.41 12.62
CA GLU A 75 2.83 -9.27 13.32
C GLU A 75 3.04 -10.61 12.62
N GLY A 76 2.04 -11.06 11.88
CA GLY A 76 2.10 -12.34 11.20
C GLY A 76 2.72 -12.31 9.80
N ILE A 77 3.10 -11.11 9.32
CA ILE A 77 3.66 -11.00 7.98
C ILE A 77 5.06 -11.60 7.96
N GLN A 78 5.31 -12.46 6.97
CA GLN A 78 6.59 -13.12 6.81
C GLN A 78 7.07 -12.99 5.37
N THR A 79 8.38 -12.95 5.20
CA THR A 79 8.99 -12.96 3.88
C THR A 79 9.97 -14.12 3.81
N THR A 80 10.09 -14.73 2.64
CA THR A 80 10.95 -15.90 2.49
C THR A 80 12.37 -15.56 2.06
N HIS A 81 12.53 -14.50 1.30
CA HIS A 81 13.84 -14.21 0.72
C HIS A 81 14.72 -13.33 1.60
N THR A 82 14.17 -12.79 2.64
CA THR A 82 14.93 -11.97 3.57
C THR A 82 14.82 -12.59 4.95
N ALA A 83 15.24 -13.83 5.06
CA ALA A 83 15.10 -14.58 6.29
C ALA A 83 15.72 -13.87 7.48
N THR A 84 16.74 -13.06 7.25
CA THR A 84 17.42 -12.34 8.31
C THR A 84 16.87 -10.92 8.51
N LYS A 85 15.87 -10.52 7.69
CA LYS A 85 15.39 -9.15 7.73
C LYS A 85 13.88 -9.16 7.70
N GLN A 86 13.29 -8.90 8.85
CA GLN A 86 11.85 -8.78 8.97
C GLN A 86 11.41 -7.40 8.47
N PRO A 87 10.22 -7.33 7.87
CA PRO A 87 9.67 -6.02 7.55
C PRO A 87 9.52 -5.18 8.82
N ASP A 88 9.84 -3.91 8.72
CA ASP A 88 9.68 -3.00 9.83
C ASP A 88 8.29 -2.40 9.78
N TRP A 89 7.46 -2.75 10.73
CA TRP A 89 6.07 -2.32 10.80
C TRP A 89 5.81 -1.63 12.13
N PRO A 90 6.33 -0.41 12.32
CA PRO A 90 6.05 0.31 13.57
C PRO A 90 4.56 0.61 13.69
N PRO A 91 4.07 0.85 14.89
CA PRO A 91 2.66 1.24 15.08
C PRO A 91 2.28 2.45 14.23
N GLU A 92 3.26 3.31 13.97
CA GLU A 92 3.08 4.49 13.16
C GLU A 92 4.38 4.73 12.39
N PRO A 93 4.32 4.98 11.08
CA PRO A 93 5.56 5.15 10.31
C PRO A 93 6.33 6.37 10.79
N GLU A 94 7.67 6.21 10.77
CA GLU A 94 8.55 7.31 11.11
C GLU A 94 8.39 8.43 10.10
N GLY A 95 8.32 9.65 10.60
CA GLY A 95 8.15 10.80 9.73
C GLY A 95 6.72 11.08 9.32
N HIS A 96 5.79 10.22 9.71
CA HIS A 96 4.37 10.46 9.41
C HIS A 96 3.87 11.67 10.19
N LYS A 97 3.21 12.56 9.49
CA LYS A 97 2.65 13.76 10.11
C LYS A 97 1.16 13.83 9.84
N LEU A 98 0.42 14.02 10.89
CA LEU A 98 -1.00 14.29 10.78
C LEU A 98 -1.18 15.78 10.44
N VAL A 99 -1.95 16.02 9.44
CA VAL A 99 -2.18 17.37 8.97
C VAL A 99 -3.64 17.71 9.14
#